data_ecb63d397674054d16c3bd935c638fde
#
_entry.id   ecb63d397674054d16c3bd935c638fde
#
_cell.length_a   1.000
_cell.length_b   1.000
_cell.length_c   1.000
_cell.angle_alpha   90.00
_cell.angle_beta   90.00
_cell.angle_gamma   90.00
#
_symmetry.space_group_name_H-M   'P 1'
#
loop_
_entity.id
_entity.type
_entity.pdbx_description
1 polymer ?
#
loop_
_entity_poly.entity_id
_entity_poly.type
_entity_poly.pdbx_seq_one_letter_code
_entity_poly.pdbx_strand_id
1 'polypeptide(L)'
;MIQLRPALCSVTFRALAPPAIAELAASAGLAAVEWGADAHVRPGELAAARTVRSLTEANGLRVASYGSYWRPDDASASAAVIETALALGAPNIRIWPGFAGQDSAGYSGEERRVVTDRIRAMADAASSAGISLSLEYHPKTLTDGLDSARILLAEVDHSGLFIYWQPRPGLPIDVACTEVVALALDLSHLHVFEWDAAGTRYPLARGLAYWRDVFAAVRTGRWGGERYAMIEFVAGDEVEQFRTDAGELVRLLGALNPSASRP
;
A
#
# COMPACT_ATOMS: atom_id res chain seq x y z
N MET A 1 13.05 -8.38 -15.18
CA MET A 1 12.07 -8.53 -14.09
C MET A 1 11.82 -7.17 -13.48
N ILE A 2 10.65 -6.95 -12.91
CA ILE A 2 10.31 -5.71 -12.21
C ILE A 2 11.04 -5.72 -10.87
N GLN A 3 11.68 -4.60 -10.53
CA GLN A 3 12.33 -4.46 -9.24
C GLN A 3 11.30 -4.07 -8.18
N LEU A 4 11.05 -4.97 -7.23
CA LEU A 4 10.34 -4.69 -5.98
C LEU A 4 11.35 -4.31 -4.91
N ARG A 5 11.05 -3.26 -4.12
CA ARG A 5 11.88 -2.85 -2.99
C ARG A 5 11.16 -3.14 -1.67
N PRO A 6 11.88 -3.60 -0.63
CA PRO A 6 11.27 -3.88 0.66
C PRO A 6 10.91 -2.57 1.38
N ALA A 7 9.74 -2.51 2.01
CA ALA A 7 9.29 -1.37 2.78
C ALA A 7 8.43 -1.77 3.98
N LEU A 8 8.08 -0.80 4.81
CA LEU A 8 7.21 -0.93 5.97
C LEU A 8 5.93 -0.09 5.78
N CYS A 9 4.78 -0.67 6.07
CA CYS A 9 3.57 0.09 6.35
C CYS A 9 3.58 0.49 7.84
N SER A 10 3.62 1.77 8.15
CA SER A 10 3.85 2.26 9.53
C SER A 10 2.75 1.85 10.51
N VAL A 11 1.54 1.56 10.01
CA VAL A 11 0.41 1.09 10.83
C VAL A 11 0.65 -0.29 11.45
N THR A 12 1.68 -1.02 11.04
CA THR A 12 2.16 -2.22 11.73
C THR A 12 2.44 -1.92 13.20
N PHE A 13 2.92 -0.71 13.51
CA PHE A 13 3.28 -0.28 14.86
C PHE A 13 2.62 1.04 15.25
N ARG A 14 1.30 1.05 15.36
CA ARG A 14 0.52 2.26 15.70
C ARG A 14 0.92 2.92 17.01
N ALA A 15 1.50 2.16 17.96
CA ALA A 15 1.93 2.66 19.27
C ALA A 15 3.34 3.27 19.26
N LEU A 16 4.14 3.05 18.21
CA LEU A 16 5.48 3.63 18.12
C LEU A 16 5.43 5.03 17.52
N ALA A 17 6.27 5.92 18.05
CA ALA A 17 6.45 7.25 17.48
C ALA A 17 7.22 7.19 16.13
N PRO A 18 7.01 8.15 15.21
CA PRO A 18 7.67 8.17 13.91
C PRO A 18 9.20 8.01 13.91
N PRO A 19 9.97 8.61 14.85
CA PRO A 19 11.43 8.37 14.92
C PRO A 19 11.78 6.90 15.12
N ALA A 20 11.09 6.20 16.03
CA ALA A 20 11.34 4.78 16.30
C ALA A 20 11.00 3.89 15.10
N ILE A 21 9.94 4.24 14.35
CA ILE A 21 9.57 3.52 13.12
C ILE A 21 10.63 3.72 12.03
N ALA A 22 11.12 4.94 11.83
CA ALA A 22 12.15 5.22 10.83
C ALA A 22 13.47 4.50 11.16
N GLU A 23 13.92 4.55 12.42
CA GLU A 23 15.11 3.81 12.89
C GLU A 23 14.94 2.30 12.73
N LEU A 24 13.76 1.77 13.08
CA LEU A 24 13.44 0.35 12.97
C LEU A 24 13.47 -0.11 11.50
N ALA A 25 12.83 0.63 10.60
CA ALA A 25 12.82 0.31 9.17
C ALA A 25 14.23 0.36 8.55
N ALA A 26 15.01 1.41 8.87
CA ALA A 26 16.37 1.57 8.38
C ALA A 26 17.30 0.45 8.90
N SER A 27 17.25 0.15 10.21
CA SER A 27 18.06 -0.92 10.81
C SER A 27 17.72 -2.31 10.28
N ALA A 28 16.49 -2.51 9.80
CA ALA A 28 16.03 -3.75 9.18
C ALA A 28 16.38 -3.85 7.67
N GLY A 29 17.07 -2.85 7.09
CA GLY A 29 17.48 -2.85 5.69
C GLY A 29 16.36 -2.56 4.70
N LEU A 30 15.27 -1.92 5.15
CA LEU A 30 14.18 -1.52 4.26
C LEU A 30 14.53 -0.26 3.48
N ALA A 31 13.85 -0.03 2.37
CA ALA A 31 14.09 1.09 1.47
C ALA A 31 13.14 2.29 1.70
N ALA A 32 11.96 2.04 2.27
CA ALA A 32 10.93 3.07 2.39
C ALA A 32 9.92 2.76 3.49
N VAL A 33 9.09 3.78 3.80
CA VAL A 33 7.94 3.66 4.72
C VAL A 33 6.70 4.25 4.05
N GLU A 34 5.57 3.54 4.11
CA GLU A 34 4.24 4.11 3.95
C GLU A 34 3.79 4.67 5.30
N TRP A 35 3.45 5.95 5.37
CA TRP A 35 3.01 6.60 6.61
C TRP A 35 1.49 6.62 6.71
N GLY A 36 0.95 6.06 7.79
CA GLY A 36 -0.48 5.98 8.04
C GLY A 36 -1.06 7.23 8.68
N ALA A 37 -2.19 7.67 8.16
CA ALA A 37 -2.92 8.84 8.64
C ALA A 37 -3.61 8.63 9.99
N ASP A 38 -3.96 7.41 10.30
CA ASP A 38 -4.71 7.07 11.52
C ASP A 38 -3.86 7.10 12.80
N ALA A 39 -2.53 7.00 12.67
CA ALA A 39 -1.63 6.93 13.81
C ALA A 39 -0.49 7.95 13.79
N HIS A 40 0.10 8.26 12.62
CA HIS A 40 1.40 8.90 12.56
C HIS A 40 1.40 10.29 11.92
N VAL A 41 0.59 10.52 10.87
CA VAL A 41 0.54 11.78 10.12
C VAL A 41 -0.90 12.11 9.76
N ARG A 42 -1.62 12.80 10.64
CA ARG A 42 -3.04 13.10 10.40
C ARG A 42 -3.23 14.13 9.28
N PRO A 43 -4.31 14.01 8.48
CA PRO A 43 -4.64 15.02 7.48
C PRO A 43 -4.72 16.42 8.09
N GLY A 44 -4.06 17.40 7.45
CA GLY A 44 -3.98 18.78 7.93
C GLY A 44 -2.82 19.10 8.89
N GLU A 45 -2.14 18.08 9.45
CA GLU A 45 -0.98 18.27 10.33
C GLU A 45 0.32 18.49 9.52
N LEU A 46 0.37 19.55 8.72
CA LEU A 46 1.45 19.79 7.75
C LEU A 46 2.85 19.93 8.39
N ALA A 47 2.93 20.47 9.61
CA ALA A 47 4.21 20.57 10.32
C ALA A 47 4.72 19.18 10.74
N ALA A 48 3.84 18.32 11.25
CA ALA A 48 4.16 16.95 11.58
C ALA A 48 4.58 16.16 10.32
N ALA A 49 3.85 16.33 9.20
CA ALA A 49 4.17 15.71 7.93
C ALA A 49 5.60 16.06 7.46
N ARG A 50 5.99 17.33 7.50
CA ARG A 50 7.34 17.78 7.15
C ARG A 50 8.40 17.19 8.09
N THR A 51 8.13 17.12 9.39
CA THR A 51 9.03 16.50 10.37
C THR A 51 9.22 15.01 10.06
N VAL A 52 8.15 14.29 9.79
CA VAL A 52 8.20 12.85 9.45
C VAL A 52 8.95 12.62 8.14
N ARG A 53 8.77 13.48 7.14
CA ARG A 53 9.57 13.45 5.92
C ARG A 53 11.05 13.57 6.21
N SER A 54 11.46 14.61 6.96
CA SER A 54 12.87 14.85 7.31
C SER A 54 13.48 13.69 8.09
N LEU A 55 12.72 13.09 9.03
CA LEU A 55 13.14 11.90 9.77
C LEU A 55 13.33 10.68 8.85
N THR A 56 12.42 10.48 7.91
CA THR A 56 12.51 9.38 6.94
C THR A 56 13.77 9.52 6.09
N GLU A 57 13.98 10.71 5.52
CA GLU A 57 15.15 11.02 4.68
C GLU A 57 16.46 10.94 5.47
N ALA A 58 16.50 11.42 6.71
CA ALA A 58 17.68 11.37 7.58
C ALA A 58 18.12 9.93 7.94
N ASN A 59 17.18 8.97 7.91
CA ASN A 59 17.46 7.55 8.09
C ASN A 59 17.79 6.83 6.76
N GLY A 60 17.97 7.56 5.65
CA GLY A 60 18.27 6.98 4.34
C GLY A 60 17.07 6.29 3.68
N LEU A 61 15.87 6.49 4.21
CA LEU A 61 14.62 5.91 3.70
C LEU A 61 13.89 6.87 2.76
N ARG A 62 13.02 6.32 1.92
CA ARG A 62 12.06 7.10 1.13
C ARG A 62 10.67 7.05 1.77
N VAL A 63 9.87 8.07 1.52
CA VAL A 63 8.43 7.98 1.71
C VAL A 63 7.85 7.21 0.53
N ALA A 64 7.33 6.00 0.77
CA ALA A 64 6.74 5.17 -0.27
C ALA A 64 5.39 5.74 -0.73
N SER A 65 4.57 6.12 0.25
CA SER A 65 3.23 6.63 0.04
C SER A 65 2.65 7.21 1.34
N TYR A 66 1.46 7.80 1.22
CA TYR A 66 0.63 8.24 2.34
C TYR A 66 -0.62 7.37 2.42
N GLY A 67 -0.70 6.48 3.42
CA GLY A 67 -1.87 5.66 3.73
C GLY A 67 -2.96 6.50 4.38
N SER A 68 -3.76 7.20 3.59
CA SER A 68 -4.64 8.28 4.06
C SER A 68 -5.92 7.81 4.74
N TYR A 69 -6.36 6.57 4.49
CA TYR A 69 -7.68 6.06 4.87
C TYR A 69 -8.87 6.91 4.38
N TRP A 70 -8.61 7.86 3.46
CA TRP A 70 -9.67 8.64 2.83
C TRP A 70 -10.71 7.72 2.16
N ARG A 71 -11.97 8.08 2.31
CA ARG A 71 -13.10 7.39 1.70
C ARG A 71 -13.97 8.36 0.93
N PRO A 72 -14.66 7.89 -0.12
CA PRO A 72 -15.56 8.73 -0.90
C PRO A 72 -16.73 9.31 -0.12
N ASP A 73 -17.13 8.76 1.02
CA ASP A 73 -18.15 9.33 1.89
C ASP A 73 -17.72 10.63 2.61
N ASP A 74 -16.41 10.84 2.76
CA ASP A 74 -15.84 12.10 3.29
C ASP A 74 -14.99 12.83 2.24
N ALA A 75 -15.63 13.26 1.16
CA ALA A 75 -14.94 14.01 0.10
C ALA A 75 -14.42 15.39 0.56
N SER A 76 -14.93 15.94 1.67
CA SER A 76 -14.47 17.23 2.22
C SER A 76 -13.03 17.17 2.74
N ALA A 77 -12.53 15.99 3.11
CA ALA A 77 -11.17 15.77 3.58
C ALA A 77 -10.12 15.75 2.46
N SER A 78 -10.51 15.73 1.19
CA SER A 78 -9.61 15.55 0.04
C SER A 78 -8.46 16.56 0.00
N ALA A 79 -8.73 17.84 0.20
CA ALA A 79 -7.72 18.90 0.18
C ALA A 79 -6.67 18.69 1.29
N ALA A 80 -7.12 18.44 2.53
CA ALA A 80 -6.23 18.21 3.66
C ALA A 80 -5.35 16.97 3.46
N VAL A 81 -5.89 15.90 2.87
CA VAL A 81 -5.14 14.68 2.53
C VAL A 81 -4.05 14.97 1.51
N ILE A 82 -4.36 15.69 0.43
CA ILE A 82 -3.40 16.04 -0.63
C ILE A 82 -2.30 16.97 -0.09
N GLU A 83 -2.66 18.02 0.65
CA GLU A 83 -1.70 18.95 1.27
C GLU A 83 -0.75 18.23 2.24
N THR A 84 -1.28 17.28 3.00
CA THR A 84 -0.47 16.45 3.91
C THR A 84 0.48 15.55 3.14
N ALA A 85 0.02 14.89 2.08
CA ALA A 85 0.87 14.07 1.22
C ALA A 85 2.00 14.89 0.57
N LEU A 86 1.71 16.12 0.11
CA LEU A 86 2.71 17.07 -0.41
C LEU A 86 3.74 17.44 0.67
N ALA A 87 3.29 17.80 1.87
CA ALA A 87 4.18 18.15 2.99
C ALA A 87 5.06 16.98 3.42
N LEU A 88 4.51 15.76 3.38
CA LEU A 88 5.21 14.50 3.65
C LEU A 88 6.18 14.11 2.53
N GLY A 89 6.03 14.65 1.33
CA GLY A 89 6.80 14.25 0.15
C GLY A 89 6.39 12.89 -0.40
N ALA A 90 5.16 12.46 -0.16
CA ALA A 90 4.65 11.20 -0.65
C ALA A 90 4.30 11.28 -2.15
N PRO A 91 4.85 10.39 -2.99
CA PRO A 91 4.54 10.38 -4.43
C PRO A 91 3.18 9.76 -4.75
N ASN A 92 2.57 9.10 -3.77
CA ASN A 92 1.33 8.35 -3.91
C ASN A 92 0.48 8.47 -2.65
N ILE A 93 -0.84 8.48 -2.82
CA ILE A 93 -1.82 8.42 -1.73
C ILE A 93 -2.60 7.13 -1.86
N ARG A 94 -2.61 6.29 -0.81
CA ARG A 94 -3.49 5.12 -0.73
C ARG A 94 -4.82 5.52 -0.11
N ILE A 95 -5.92 5.09 -0.73
CA ILE A 95 -7.29 5.34 -0.28
C ILE A 95 -8.09 4.05 -0.12
N TRP A 96 -9.16 4.10 0.64
CA TRP A 96 -10.16 3.04 0.77
C TRP A 96 -11.33 3.31 -0.17
N PRO A 97 -11.47 2.54 -1.28
CA PRO A 97 -12.43 2.85 -2.33
C PRO A 97 -13.84 2.32 -2.00
N GLY A 98 -14.57 3.05 -1.21
CA GLY A 98 -15.95 2.71 -0.89
C GLY A 98 -16.46 3.36 0.40
N PHE A 99 -17.75 3.20 0.67
CA PHE A 99 -18.37 3.64 1.91
C PHE A 99 -17.96 2.73 3.06
N ALA A 100 -17.98 3.27 4.28
CA ALA A 100 -17.49 2.55 5.44
C ALA A 100 -18.29 1.24 5.67
N GLY A 101 -17.57 0.10 5.67
CA GLY A 101 -18.12 -1.21 6.03
C GLY A 101 -18.96 -1.91 4.98
N GLN A 102 -19.06 -1.39 3.74
CA GLN A 102 -19.88 -1.93 2.67
C GLN A 102 -19.05 -2.74 1.66
N ASP A 103 -19.42 -4.01 1.46
CA ASP A 103 -18.84 -4.87 0.44
C ASP A 103 -19.37 -4.50 -0.95
N SER A 104 -18.61 -4.82 -2.01
CA SER A 104 -18.94 -4.46 -3.39
C SER A 104 -20.31 -4.94 -3.85
N ALA A 105 -20.76 -6.11 -3.38
CA ALA A 105 -22.07 -6.68 -3.69
C ALA A 105 -23.26 -5.89 -3.10
N GLY A 106 -23.01 -5.04 -2.08
CA GLY A 106 -24.02 -4.23 -1.45
C GLY A 106 -24.32 -2.90 -2.12
N TYR A 107 -23.54 -2.52 -3.16
CA TYR A 107 -23.70 -1.23 -3.83
C TYR A 107 -24.79 -1.25 -4.88
N SER A 108 -25.70 -0.29 -4.80
CA SER A 108 -26.56 0.06 -5.93
C SER A 108 -25.74 0.71 -7.07
N GLY A 109 -26.26 0.72 -8.28
CA GLY A 109 -25.61 1.39 -9.40
C GLY A 109 -25.44 2.91 -9.19
N GLU A 110 -26.33 3.53 -8.43
CA GLU A 110 -26.23 4.95 -8.09
C GLU A 110 -25.11 5.23 -7.07
N GLU A 111 -25.04 4.45 -6.00
CA GLU A 111 -23.98 4.55 -4.99
C GLU A 111 -22.61 4.30 -5.62
N ARG A 112 -22.51 3.30 -6.50
CA ARG A 112 -21.27 3.00 -7.21
C ARG A 112 -20.82 4.17 -8.08
N ARG A 113 -21.75 4.82 -8.80
CA ARG A 113 -21.46 6.01 -9.59
C ARG A 113 -20.97 7.16 -8.72
N VAL A 114 -21.62 7.42 -7.56
CA VAL A 114 -21.17 8.45 -6.61
C VAL A 114 -19.74 8.19 -6.14
N VAL A 115 -19.41 6.96 -5.80
CA VAL A 115 -18.05 6.57 -5.40
C VAL A 115 -17.05 6.81 -6.54
N THR A 116 -17.39 6.36 -7.74
CA THR A 116 -16.56 6.51 -8.96
C THR A 116 -16.27 7.99 -9.25
N ASP A 117 -17.29 8.85 -9.24
CA ASP A 117 -17.14 10.27 -9.50
C ASP A 117 -16.29 10.99 -8.44
N ARG A 118 -16.44 10.61 -7.17
CA ARG A 118 -15.62 11.17 -6.07
C ARG A 118 -14.18 10.71 -6.12
N ILE A 119 -13.92 9.45 -6.46
CA ILE A 119 -12.55 8.95 -6.66
C ILE A 119 -11.90 9.65 -7.85
N ARG A 120 -12.63 9.85 -8.96
CA ARG A 120 -12.13 10.59 -10.13
C ARG A 120 -11.74 12.02 -9.75
N ALA A 121 -12.61 12.74 -9.04
CA ALA A 121 -12.32 14.08 -8.58
C ALA A 121 -11.09 14.15 -7.65
N MET A 122 -10.93 13.17 -6.75
CA MET A 122 -9.75 13.06 -5.89
C MET A 122 -8.48 12.76 -6.72
N ALA A 123 -8.57 11.92 -7.75
CA ALA A 123 -7.46 11.59 -8.64
C ALA A 123 -7.04 12.79 -9.51
N ASP A 124 -8.00 13.59 -10.01
CA ASP A 124 -7.75 14.84 -10.73
C ASP A 124 -7.00 15.84 -9.83
N ALA A 125 -7.47 16.04 -8.59
CA ALA A 125 -6.86 16.94 -7.63
C ALA A 125 -5.45 16.49 -7.22
N ALA A 126 -5.25 15.20 -6.93
CA ALA A 126 -3.94 14.64 -6.59
C ALA A 126 -2.96 14.75 -7.77
N SER A 127 -3.40 14.43 -8.99
CA SER A 127 -2.59 14.55 -10.21
C SER A 127 -2.18 15.98 -10.50
N SER A 128 -3.06 16.96 -10.24
CA SER A 128 -2.72 18.39 -10.37
C SER A 128 -1.62 18.82 -9.39
N ALA A 129 -1.46 18.08 -8.28
CA ALA A 129 -0.39 18.26 -7.31
C ALA A 129 0.85 17.37 -7.60
N GLY A 130 0.86 16.62 -8.71
CA GLY A 130 1.93 15.71 -9.07
C GLY A 130 1.97 14.41 -8.25
N ILE A 131 0.85 14.04 -7.62
CA ILE A 131 0.72 12.86 -6.77
C ILE A 131 -0.22 11.85 -7.44
N SER A 132 0.16 10.57 -7.42
CA SER A 132 -0.70 9.47 -7.87
C SER A 132 -1.66 9.04 -6.77
N LEU A 133 -2.80 8.45 -7.16
CA LEU A 133 -3.75 7.84 -6.25
C LEU A 133 -3.73 6.31 -6.40
N SER A 134 -3.82 5.57 -5.31
CA SER A 134 -3.94 4.11 -5.35
C SER A 134 -5.10 3.61 -4.50
N LEU A 135 -5.89 2.73 -5.08
CA LEU A 135 -6.95 2.00 -4.37
C LEU A 135 -6.32 0.90 -3.53
N GLU A 136 -6.73 0.73 -2.28
CA GLU A 136 -6.37 -0.45 -1.51
C GLU A 136 -7.26 -1.63 -1.90
N TYR A 137 -6.67 -2.79 -2.20
CA TYR A 137 -7.40 -4.04 -2.43
C TYR A 137 -7.79 -4.65 -1.08
N HIS A 138 -9.02 -4.37 -0.61
CA HIS A 138 -9.40 -4.62 0.78
C HIS A 138 -10.87 -5.07 0.91
N PRO A 139 -11.18 -6.06 1.80
CA PRO A 139 -12.57 -6.38 2.16
C PRO A 139 -13.35 -5.14 2.60
N LYS A 140 -14.67 -5.17 2.45
CA LYS A 140 -15.58 -4.05 2.79
C LYS A 140 -15.25 -2.75 2.06
N THR A 141 -14.88 -2.88 0.78
CA THR A 141 -14.69 -1.79 -0.18
C THR A 141 -15.14 -2.26 -1.58
N LEU A 142 -15.10 -1.37 -2.57
CA LEU A 142 -15.34 -1.75 -3.97
C LEU A 142 -14.18 -2.53 -4.62
N THR A 143 -13.09 -2.77 -3.88
CA THR A 143 -11.95 -3.58 -4.31
C THR A 143 -11.79 -4.84 -3.48
N ASP A 144 -12.89 -5.41 -2.97
CA ASP A 144 -12.92 -6.64 -2.18
C ASP A 144 -12.72 -7.93 -2.99
N GLY A 145 -12.66 -7.82 -4.32
CA GLY A 145 -12.43 -8.90 -5.25
C GLY A 145 -11.98 -8.41 -6.63
N LEU A 146 -11.39 -9.31 -7.41
CA LEU A 146 -10.77 -8.98 -8.70
C LEU A 146 -11.74 -8.28 -9.67
N ASP A 147 -12.92 -8.85 -9.88
CA ASP A 147 -13.87 -8.33 -10.86
C ASP A 147 -14.36 -6.93 -10.47
N SER A 148 -14.73 -6.72 -9.20
CA SER A 148 -15.17 -5.42 -8.72
C SER A 148 -14.03 -4.37 -8.78
N ALA A 149 -12.80 -4.76 -8.46
CA ALA A 149 -11.63 -3.87 -8.57
C ALA A 149 -11.37 -3.45 -10.03
N ARG A 150 -11.40 -4.38 -10.97
CA ARG A 150 -11.22 -4.09 -12.40
C ARG A 150 -12.33 -3.20 -12.95
N ILE A 151 -13.58 -3.47 -12.57
CA ILE A 151 -14.72 -2.63 -12.97
C ILE A 151 -14.52 -1.21 -12.42
N LEU A 152 -14.14 -1.05 -11.14
CA LEU A 152 -13.93 0.28 -10.55
C LEU A 152 -12.80 1.04 -11.25
N LEU A 153 -11.67 0.39 -11.54
CA LEU A 153 -10.57 1.01 -12.30
C LEU A 153 -11.02 1.49 -13.69
N ALA A 154 -11.82 0.67 -14.39
CA ALA A 154 -12.37 1.03 -15.69
C ALA A 154 -13.43 2.13 -15.62
N GLU A 155 -14.28 2.15 -14.58
CA GLU A 155 -15.30 3.18 -14.39
C GLU A 155 -14.67 4.54 -14.01
N VAL A 156 -13.65 4.55 -13.18
CA VAL A 156 -12.93 5.80 -12.85
C VAL A 156 -12.13 6.29 -14.05
N ASP A 157 -11.49 5.40 -14.81
CA ASP A 157 -10.74 5.68 -16.04
C ASP A 157 -9.84 6.92 -15.93
N HIS A 158 -8.84 6.85 -15.02
CA HIS A 158 -7.96 7.99 -14.77
C HIS A 158 -6.48 7.56 -14.81
N SER A 159 -5.63 8.31 -15.54
CA SER A 159 -4.23 7.97 -15.77
C SER A 159 -3.37 7.98 -14.49
N GLY A 160 -3.71 8.79 -13.49
CA GLY A 160 -3.07 8.88 -12.18
C GLY A 160 -3.64 7.93 -11.12
N LEU A 161 -4.59 7.05 -11.49
CA LEU A 161 -5.18 6.07 -10.57
C LEU A 161 -4.53 4.69 -10.75
N PHE A 162 -4.16 4.07 -9.64
CA PHE A 162 -3.52 2.77 -9.53
C PHE A 162 -4.18 1.92 -8.44
N ILE A 163 -3.63 0.73 -8.19
CA ILE A 163 -4.14 -0.17 -7.15
C ILE A 163 -2.98 -0.82 -6.38
N TYR A 164 -3.13 -0.96 -5.05
CA TYR A 164 -2.36 -1.88 -4.23
C TYR A 164 -2.99 -3.25 -4.32
N TRP A 165 -2.18 -4.28 -4.19
CA TRP A 165 -2.69 -5.62 -4.00
C TRP A 165 -2.20 -6.22 -2.68
N GLN A 166 -3.09 -6.96 -2.03
CA GLN A 166 -2.82 -7.80 -0.87
C GLN A 166 -3.70 -9.04 -0.92
N PRO A 167 -3.24 -10.19 -0.38
CA PRO A 167 -4.09 -11.38 -0.36
C PRO A 167 -5.21 -11.23 0.66
N ARG A 168 -6.38 -11.76 0.36
CA ARG A 168 -7.36 -12.08 1.41
C ARG A 168 -6.80 -13.21 2.28
N PRO A 169 -7.07 -13.24 3.61
CA PRO A 169 -6.61 -14.32 4.47
C PRO A 169 -6.94 -15.70 3.91
N GLY A 170 -5.94 -16.58 3.78
CA GLY A 170 -6.09 -17.91 3.23
C GLY A 170 -6.30 -18.00 1.71
N LEU A 171 -6.01 -16.95 0.95
CA LEU A 171 -6.15 -16.97 -0.51
C LEU A 171 -5.18 -17.99 -1.14
N PRO A 172 -5.66 -18.95 -1.98
CA PRO A 172 -4.79 -19.88 -2.69
C PRO A 172 -3.80 -19.19 -3.62
N ILE A 173 -2.60 -19.77 -3.78
CA ILE A 173 -1.50 -19.16 -4.54
C ILE A 173 -1.82 -18.96 -6.03
N ASP A 174 -2.51 -19.91 -6.65
CA ASP A 174 -2.93 -19.84 -8.04
C ASP A 174 -3.91 -18.68 -8.28
N VAL A 175 -4.81 -18.46 -7.35
CA VAL A 175 -5.74 -17.31 -7.37
C VAL A 175 -4.99 -16.01 -7.17
N ALA A 176 -4.07 -15.95 -6.19
CA ALA A 176 -3.24 -14.77 -5.92
C ALA A 176 -2.41 -14.36 -7.15
N CYS A 177 -1.73 -15.32 -7.79
CA CYS A 177 -0.98 -15.05 -9.02
C CYS A 177 -1.88 -14.58 -10.16
N THR A 178 -3.09 -15.15 -10.30
CA THR A 178 -4.08 -14.72 -11.29
C THR A 178 -4.50 -13.27 -11.05
N GLU A 179 -4.82 -12.90 -9.81
CA GLU A 179 -5.21 -11.53 -9.45
C GLU A 179 -4.09 -10.53 -9.73
N VAL A 180 -2.86 -10.82 -9.31
CA VAL A 180 -1.69 -9.95 -9.53
C VAL A 180 -1.41 -9.74 -11.02
N VAL A 181 -1.51 -10.78 -11.83
CA VAL A 181 -1.35 -10.69 -13.29
C VAL A 181 -2.48 -9.88 -13.92
N ALA A 182 -3.72 -10.09 -13.49
CA ALA A 182 -4.89 -9.38 -14.02
C ALA A 182 -4.89 -7.87 -13.67
N LEU A 183 -4.29 -7.49 -12.54
CA LEU A 183 -4.14 -6.10 -12.08
C LEU A 183 -2.82 -5.46 -12.54
N ALA A 184 -1.95 -6.17 -13.23
CA ALA A 184 -0.58 -5.75 -13.52
C ALA A 184 -0.47 -4.38 -14.19
N LEU A 185 -1.43 -4.02 -15.07
CA LEU A 185 -1.43 -2.72 -15.76
C LEU A 185 -1.43 -1.55 -14.77
N ASP A 186 -2.20 -1.67 -13.70
CA ASP A 186 -2.47 -0.61 -12.72
C ASP A 186 -1.82 -0.85 -11.35
N LEU A 187 -1.13 -1.97 -11.18
CA LEU A 187 -0.53 -2.35 -9.89
C LEU A 187 0.60 -1.39 -9.51
N SER A 188 0.46 -0.71 -8.37
CA SER A 188 1.50 0.18 -7.81
C SER A 188 2.35 -0.53 -6.76
N HIS A 189 1.76 -1.04 -5.69
CA HIS A 189 2.47 -1.63 -4.56
C HIS A 189 1.79 -2.90 -4.07
N LEU A 190 2.45 -3.61 -3.12
CA LEU A 190 1.89 -4.79 -2.46
C LEU A 190 2.03 -4.63 -0.94
N HIS A 191 0.98 -4.99 -0.19
CA HIS A 191 1.10 -5.26 1.25
C HIS A 191 1.44 -6.73 1.46
N VAL A 192 2.37 -6.98 2.36
CA VAL A 192 2.98 -8.30 2.61
C VAL A 192 2.76 -8.70 4.05
N PHE A 193 2.12 -9.83 4.25
CA PHE A 193 1.88 -10.43 5.56
C PHE A 193 1.66 -11.94 5.43
N GLU A 194 1.62 -12.65 6.55
CA GLU A 194 1.30 -14.07 6.60
C GLU A 194 0.15 -14.32 7.56
N TRP A 195 -1.05 -14.56 7.02
CA TRP A 195 -2.28 -14.80 7.79
C TRP A 195 -2.96 -16.06 7.30
N ASP A 196 -3.53 -16.84 8.22
CA ASP A 196 -4.44 -17.93 7.85
C ASP A 196 -5.87 -17.41 7.57
N ALA A 197 -6.73 -18.32 7.13
CA ALA A 197 -8.13 -18.00 6.82
C ALA A 197 -8.95 -17.50 8.04
N ALA A 198 -8.47 -17.76 9.26
CA ALA A 198 -9.09 -17.27 10.50
C ALA A 198 -8.55 -15.86 10.89
N GLY A 199 -7.59 -15.32 10.14
CA GLY A 199 -6.95 -14.03 10.42
C GLY A 199 -5.85 -14.11 11.48
N THR A 200 -5.38 -15.30 11.83
CA THR A 200 -4.24 -15.47 12.72
C THR A 200 -2.97 -15.07 11.99
N ARG A 201 -2.16 -14.22 12.61
CA ARG A 201 -0.89 -13.73 12.05
C ARG A 201 0.24 -14.70 12.39
N TYR A 202 1.07 -14.99 11.40
CA TYR A 202 2.22 -15.87 11.51
C TYR A 202 3.51 -15.16 11.06
N PRO A 203 4.70 -15.67 11.45
CA PRO A 203 5.97 -15.22 10.88
C PRO A 203 5.96 -15.33 9.34
N LEU A 204 6.51 -14.33 8.65
CA LEU A 204 6.59 -14.30 7.17
C LEU A 204 7.32 -15.53 6.60
N ALA A 205 8.25 -16.10 7.36
CA ALA A 205 8.98 -17.32 7.00
C ALA A 205 8.07 -18.49 6.59
N ARG A 206 6.84 -18.59 7.17
CA ARG A 206 5.85 -19.60 6.82
C ARG A 206 5.34 -19.45 5.38
N GLY A 207 5.21 -18.21 4.89
CA GLY A 207 4.64 -17.85 3.58
C GLY A 207 5.67 -17.53 2.49
N LEU A 208 6.98 -17.76 2.70
CA LEU A 208 8.02 -17.36 1.74
C LEU A 208 7.84 -17.95 0.34
N ALA A 209 7.39 -19.21 0.24
CA ALA A 209 7.13 -19.83 -1.06
C ALA A 209 5.96 -19.17 -1.78
N TYR A 210 4.91 -18.83 -1.04
CA TYR A 210 3.75 -18.08 -1.55
C TYR A 210 4.18 -16.70 -2.09
N TRP A 211 4.92 -15.94 -1.28
CA TRP A 211 5.36 -14.59 -1.67
C TRP A 211 6.38 -14.61 -2.82
N ARG A 212 7.25 -15.62 -2.89
CA ARG A 212 8.14 -15.82 -4.03
C ARG A 212 7.34 -15.91 -5.33
N ASP A 213 6.30 -16.73 -5.35
CA ASP A 213 5.50 -16.98 -6.55
C ASP A 213 4.63 -15.75 -6.91
N VAL A 214 4.06 -15.06 -5.89
CA VAL A 214 3.38 -13.77 -6.07
C VAL A 214 4.32 -12.72 -6.69
N PHE A 215 5.52 -12.52 -6.14
CA PHE A 215 6.47 -11.54 -6.67
C PHE A 215 6.95 -11.91 -8.09
N ALA A 216 7.12 -13.20 -8.38
CA ALA A 216 7.42 -13.68 -9.72
C ALA A 216 6.27 -13.46 -10.71
N ALA A 217 5.03 -13.34 -10.24
CA ALA A 217 3.86 -13.05 -11.06
C ALA A 217 3.69 -11.56 -11.39
N VAL A 218 4.35 -10.64 -10.67
CA VAL A 218 4.27 -9.19 -10.94
C VAL A 218 4.79 -8.87 -12.34
N ARG A 219 4.05 -8.08 -13.10
CA ARG A 219 4.38 -7.69 -14.49
C ARG A 219 4.53 -6.18 -14.61
N THR A 220 5.17 -5.74 -15.70
CA THR A 220 5.24 -4.33 -16.08
C THR A 220 3.84 -3.82 -16.38
N GLY A 221 3.53 -2.64 -15.85
CA GLY A 221 2.31 -1.90 -16.10
C GLY A 221 2.64 -0.42 -16.33
N ARG A 222 1.64 0.45 -16.19
CA ARG A 222 1.81 1.90 -16.38
C ARG A 222 2.35 2.64 -15.13
N TRP A 223 2.52 1.95 -13.97
CA TRP A 223 3.18 2.52 -12.81
C TRP A 223 4.63 2.87 -13.12
N GLY A 224 4.96 4.17 -13.11
CA GLY A 224 6.30 4.68 -13.44
C GLY A 224 7.22 4.92 -12.22
N GLY A 225 6.70 4.79 -11.00
CA GLY A 225 7.45 4.98 -9.76
C GLY A 225 8.18 3.71 -9.28
N GLU A 226 8.91 3.84 -8.18
CA GLU A 226 9.42 2.66 -7.47
C GLU A 226 8.25 1.84 -6.94
N ARG A 227 8.35 0.51 -7.04
CA ARG A 227 7.33 -0.41 -6.55
C ARG A 227 7.81 -1.08 -5.27
N TYR A 228 6.96 -1.05 -4.25
CA TYR A 228 7.29 -1.59 -2.93
C TYR A 228 6.45 -2.81 -2.58
N ALA A 229 7.12 -3.77 -1.91
CA ALA A 229 6.51 -4.83 -1.13
C ALA A 229 6.64 -4.39 0.34
N MET A 230 5.52 -4.03 0.95
CA MET A 230 5.49 -3.39 2.27
C MET A 230 4.98 -4.36 3.32
N ILE A 231 5.78 -4.65 4.34
CA ILE A 231 5.30 -5.42 5.50
C ILE A 231 4.18 -4.63 6.17
N GLU A 232 3.02 -5.27 6.27
CA GLU A 232 1.86 -4.77 6.98
C GLU A 232 1.44 -5.81 8.02
N PHE A 233 1.62 -5.47 9.30
CA PHE A 233 1.43 -6.35 10.46
C PHE A 233 2.37 -7.56 10.50
N VAL A 234 2.73 -7.96 11.71
CA VAL A 234 3.57 -9.12 12.00
C VAL A 234 2.93 -9.96 13.10
N ALA A 235 3.38 -11.19 13.28
CA ALA A 235 2.91 -12.07 14.35
C ALA A 235 3.18 -11.42 15.72
N GLY A 236 2.15 -11.36 16.56
CA GLY A 236 2.20 -10.79 17.91
C GLY A 236 2.42 -9.28 17.99
N ASP A 237 2.45 -8.55 16.87
CA ASP A 237 2.82 -7.13 16.80
C ASP A 237 4.21 -6.82 17.43
N GLU A 238 5.11 -7.83 17.41
CA GLU A 238 6.40 -7.81 18.08
C GLU A 238 7.50 -7.22 17.19
N VAL A 239 8.30 -6.29 17.73
CA VAL A 239 9.42 -5.64 17.00
C VAL A 239 10.48 -6.66 16.56
N GLU A 240 10.80 -7.65 17.38
CA GLU A 240 11.79 -8.69 17.03
C GLU A 240 11.27 -9.61 15.92
N GLN A 241 9.96 -9.90 15.90
CA GLN A 241 9.37 -10.64 14.78
C GLN A 241 9.45 -9.82 13.49
N PHE A 242 9.18 -8.52 13.56
CA PHE A 242 9.36 -7.64 12.39
C PHE A 242 10.80 -7.65 11.85
N ARG A 243 11.82 -7.58 12.72
CA ARG A 243 13.23 -7.65 12.29
C ARG A 243 13.52 -8.93 11.52
N THR A 244 12.97 -10.04 12.01
CA THR A 244 13.08 -11.35 11.34
C THR A 244 12.37 -11.33 9.99
N ASP A 245 11.12 -10.89 9.94
CA ASP A 245 10.29 -10.85 8.72
C ASP A 245 10.88 -9.89 7.68
N ALA A 246 11.39 -8.73 8.10
CA ALA A 246 12.07 -7.79 7.22
C ALA A 246 13.33 -8.41 6.59
N GLY A 247 14.14 -9.12 7.37
CA GLY A 247 15.30 -9.85 6.88
C GLY A 247 14.92 -10.93 5.85
N GLU A 248 13.82 -11.65 6.07
CA GLU A 248 13.29 -12.62 5.10
C GLU A 248 12.82 -11.95 3.81
N LEU A 249 12.09 -10.83 3.90
CA LEU A 249 11.63 -10.09 2.73
C LEU A 249 12.80 -9.54 1.91
N VAL A 250 13.80 -8.93 2.57
CA VAL A 250 15.00 -8.39 1.91
C VAL A 250 15.75 -9.50 1.16
N ARG A 251 15.95 -10.67 1.79
CA ARG A 251 16.62 -11.83 1.15
C ARG A 251 15.83 -12.35 -0.03
N LEU A 252 14.50 -12.49 0.11
CA LEU A 252 13.63 -12.99 -0.95
C LEU A 252 13.66 -12.06 -2.17
N LEU A 253 13.50 -10.75 -1.97
CA LEU A 253 13.55 -9.78 -3.06
C LEU A 253 14.94 -9.68 -3.70
N GLY A 254 16.01 -9.79 -2.91
CA GLY A 254 17.39 -9.83 -3.41
C GLY A 254 17.64 -11.05 -4.31
N ALA A 255 17.11 -12.21 -3.95
CA ALA A 255 17.23 -13.43 -4.75
C ALA A 255 16.47 -13.34 -6.09
N LEU A 256 15.36 -12.61 -6.13
CA LEU A 256 14.57 -12.37 -7.35
C LEU A 256 15.17 -11.29 -8.27
N ASN A 257 16.05 -10.42 -7.76
CA ASN A 257 16.67 -9.31 -8.49
C ASN A 257 18.21 -9.39 -8.47
N PRO A 258 18.85 -10.45 -8.99
CA PRO A 258 20.29 -10.65 -8.84
C PRO A 258 21.19 -9.60 -9.52
N SER A 259 20.63 -8.75 -10.38
CA SER A 259 21.38 -7.67 -11.06
C SER A 259 21.52 -6.38 -10.23
N ALA A 260 20.83 -6.24 -9.10
CA ALA A 260 20.94 -5.07 -8.21
C ALA A 260 22.10 -5.18 -7.19
N SER A 261 22.81 -6.31 -7.14
CA SER A 261 23.84 -6.62 -6.14
C SER A 261 25.29 -6.52 -6.66
N ARG A 262 25.52 -5.83 -7.79
CA ARG A 262 26.90 -5.52 -8.21
C ARG A 262 27.21 -4.06 -7.83
N PRO A 263 28.24 -3.84 -6.99
CA PRO A 263 28.73 -2.53 -6.60
C PRO A 263 29.28 -1.73 -7.77
#